data_078974e368405d45d081f819d1638734
#
_entry.id   078974e368405d45d081f819d1638734
#
_cell.length_a   1.000
_cell.length_b   1.000
_cell.length_c   1.000
_cell.angle_alpha   90.00
_cell.angle_beta   90.00
_cell.angle_gamma   90.00
#
_symmetry.space_group_name_H-M   'P 1'
#
loop_
_entity.id
_entity.type
_entity.pdbx_description
1 polymer ?
#
loop_
_entity_poly.entity_id
_entity_poly.type
_entity_poly.pdbx_seq_one_letter_code
_entity_poly.pdbx_strand_id
1 'polypeptide(L)'
;MQQLNLFQESTPVLPIIYYPDFLTQELANELYQHCLQLKWQQNQIRIAGKTIPVPRLECIYGDYGCDYLYSNSVFLKPLTWTDNLAKLRDRITALTGYKFRIVIGNQYRSGQDSIGWHADNEQSMGINPAIASVSLGSCRKFQIKPRNGKATDFWLEHGSLLVMHPGCQSTHLHQVPKTNKVVSTRINLTFRPHTGGSR
;
A
#
# COMPACT_ATOMS: atom_id res chain seq x y z
N MET A 1 44.89 27.70 -4.31
CA MET A 1 44.40 26.35 -4.72
C MET A 1 43.16 26.06 -3.88
N GLN A 2 41.97 26.16 -4.48
CA GLN A 2 40.71 25.80 -3.83
C GLN A 2 40.54 24.26 -3.95
N GLN A 3 40.46 23.61 -2.83
CA GLN A 3 40.21 22.17 -2.72
C GLN A 3 38.71 21.95 -3.03
N LEU A 4 38.42 21.38 -4.20
CA LEU A 4 37.06 20.95 -4.58
C LEU A 4 36.63 19.81 -3.64
N ASN A 5 35.60 20.06 -2.84
CA ASN A 5 34.95 19.04 -2.04
C ASN A 5 34.22 18.06 -2.99
N LEU A 6 34.85 16.92 -3.29
CA LEU A 6 34.38 15.87 -4.19
C LEU A 6 33.42 14.88 -3.54
N PHE A 7 32.94 15.14 -2.32
CA PHE A 7 31.96 14.29 -1.64
C PHE A 7 30.70 15.11 -1.29
N GLN A 8 29.93 15.50 -2.30
CA GLN A 8 28.50 15.62 -2.06
C GLN A 8 27.96 14.20 -1.94
N GLU A 9 27.69 13.76 -0.71
CA GLU A 9 26.83 12.61 -0.46
C GLU A 9 25.48 12.94 -1.13
N SER A 10 25.25 12.36 -2.31
CA SER A 10 23.93 12.40 -2.94
C SER A 10 22.99 11.67 -1.98
N THR A 11 22.08 12.42 -1.35
CA THR A 11 20.99 11.82 -0.57
C THR A 11 20.34 10.76 -1.47
N PRO A 12 20.29 9.49 -1.07
CA PRO A 12 19.74 8.44 -1.92
C PRO A 12 18.30 8.82 -2.24
N VAL A 13 18.01 8.96 -3.54
CA VAL A 13 16.66 9.24 -4.02
C VAL A 13 15.78 8.07 -3.61
N LEU A 14 14.75 8.33 -2.80
CA LEU A 14 13.79 7.30 -2.43
C LEU A 14 13.13 6.74 -3.69
N PRO A 15 12.98 5.42 -3.84
CA PRO A 15 12.36 4.80 -5.00
C PRO A 15 10.81 4.90 -4.94
N ILE A 16 10.31 6.10 -4.66
CA ILE A 16 8.89 6.42 -4.55
C ILE A 16 8.56 7.76 -5.18
N ILE A 17 7.33 7.88 -5.67
CA ILE A 17 6.73 9.15 -6.07
C ILE A 17 5.42 9.33 -5.33
N TYR A 18 5.17 10.53 -4.81
CA TYR A 18 3.95 10.90 -4.13
C TYR A 18 3.18 11.95 -4.94
N TYR A 19 1.90 11.68 -5.20
CA TYR A 19 0.96 12.53 -5.90
C TYR A 19 -0.14 12.96 -4.91
N PRO A 20 -0.06 14.12 -4.26
CA PRO A 20 -1.05 14.55 -3.25
C PRO A 20 -2.45 14.72 -3.86
N ASP A 21 -2.54 15.29 -5.06
CA ASP A 21 -3.79 15.63 -5.74
C ASP A 21 -4.10 14.64 -6.89
N PHE A 22 -3.89 13.33 -6.66
CA PHE A 22 -4.14 12.32 -7.70
C PHE A 22 -5.62 12.21 -8.07
N LEU A 23 -6.52 12.35 -7.10
CA LEU A 23 -7.96 12.38 -7.29
C LEU A 23 -8.50 13.75 -6.92
N THR A 24 -9.52 14.23 -7.65
CA THR A 24 -10.29 15.38 -7.17
C THR A 24 -11.01 15.04 -5.88
N GLN A 25 -11.37 16.03 -5.09
CA GLN A 25 -12.08 15.85 -3.82
C GLN A 25 -13.39 15.07 -4.01
N GLU A 26 -14.15 15.38 -5.07
CA GLU A 26 -15.42 14.72 -5.39
C GLU A 26 -15.20 13.23 -5.66
N LEU A 27 -14.24 12.89 -6.55
CA LEU A 27 -13.95 11.51 -6.90
C LEU A 27 -13.38 10.73 -5.70
N ALA A 28 -12.56 11.36 -4.88
CA ALA A 28 -12.03 10.76 -3.66
C ALA A 28 -13.15 10.45 -2.66
N ASN A 29 -14.12 11.36 -2.49
CA ASN A 29 -15.28 11.15 -1.64
C ASN A 29 -16.17 10.01 -2.15
N GLU A 30 -16.48 9.98 -3.45
CA GLU A 30 -17.27 8.90 -4.07
C GLU A 30 -16.60 7.53 -3.87
N LEU A 31 -15.29 7.46 -4.15
CA LEU A 31 -14.52 6.24 -3.93
C LEU A 31 -14.46 5.83 -2.47
N TYR A 32 -14.34 6.78 -1.54
CA TYR A 32 -14.35 6.49 -0.11
C TYR A 32 -15.68 5.87 0.32
N GLN A 33 -16.82 6.44 -0.12
CA GLN A 33 -18.15 5.89 0.17
C GLN A 33 -18.33 4.49 -0.43
N HIS A 34 -17.88 4.28 -1.67
CA HIS A 34 -17.87 2.96 -2.30
C HIS A 34 -17.03 1.96 -1.48
N CYS A 35 -15.82 2.35 -1.08
CA CYS A 35 -14.90 1.48 -0.35
C CYS A 35 -15.40 1.11 1.04
N LEU A 36 -16.20 1.95 1.70
CA LEU A 36 -16.83 1.59 2.98
C LEU A 36 -17.75 0.37 2.87
N GLN A 37 -18.29 0.08 1.68
CA GLN A 37 -19.21 -1.03 1.40
C GLN A 37 -18.50 -2.31 0.91
N LEU A 38 -17.18 -2.31 0.78
CA LEU A 38 -16.42 -3.49 0.37
C LEU A 38 -16.53 -4.63 1.41
N LYS A 39 -16.15 -5.84 1.02
CA LYS A 39 -16.22 -7.03 1.89
C LYS A 39 -15.03 -7.08 2.84
N TRP A 40 -15.08 -6.24 3.87
CA TRP A 40 -14.05 -6.18 4.91
C TRP A 40 -14.09 -7.37 5.85
N GLN A 41 -12.91 -7.88 6.22
CA GLN A 41 -12.76 -8.95 7.21
C GLN A 41 -11.55 -8.68 8.10
N GLN A 42 -11.58 -9.17 9.34
CA GLN A 42 -10.42 -9.12 10.24
C GLN A 42 -9.68 -10.44 10.17
N ASN A 43 -8.53 -10.44 9.52
CA ASN A 43 -7.67 -11.61 9.42
C ASN A 43 -6.88 -11.84 10.73
N GLN A 44 -6.32 -13.03 10.86
CA GLN A 44 -5.48 -13.41 11.98
C GLN A 44 -4.11 -13.86 11.49
N ILE A 45 -3.07 -13.47 12.18
CA ILE A 45 -1.69 -13.90 11.90
C ILE A 45 -1.16 -14.71 13.09
N ARG A 46 -0.24 -15.63 12.80
CA ARG A 46 0.44 -16.41 13.83
C ARG A 46 1.83 -15.83 14.08
N ILE A 47 2.06 -15.36 15.31
CA ILE A 47 3.35 -14.80 15.75
C ILE A 47 3.78 -15.53 17.01
N ALA A 48 4.98 -16.10 17.04
CA ALA A 48 5.54 -16.82 18.17
C ALA A 48 4.57 -17.86 18.77
N GLY A 49 3.87 -18.61 17.93
CA GLY A 49 2.92 -19.63 18.32
C GLY A 49 1.52 -19.13 18.74
N LYS A 50 1.33 -17.80 18.85
CA LYS A 50 0.05 -17.18 19.20
C LYS A 50 -0.68 -16.69 17.95
N THR A 51 -1.99 -16.94 17.88
CA THR A 51 -2.86 -16.37 16.84
C THR A 51 -3.42 -15.05 17.35
N ILE A 52 -3.16 -13.97 16.62
CA ILE A 52 -3.59 -12.60 16.96
C ILE A 52 -4.31 -11.95 15.77
N PRO A 53 -5.39 -11.19 16.02
CA PRO A 53 -6.02 -10.44 14.94
C PRO A 53 -5.09 -9.34 14.41
N VAL A 54 -5.07 -9.15 13.09
CA VAL A 54 -4.36 -8.00 12.51
C VAL A 54 -5.06 -6.71 12.96
N PRO A 55 -4.33 -5.66 13.33
CA PRO A 55 -4.92 -4.42 13.82
C PRO A 55 -5.38 -3.54 12.63
N ARG A 56 -6.33 -4.04 11.86
CA ARG A 56 -7.04 -3.41 10.74
C ARG A 56 -8.04 -4.41 10.15
N LEU A 57 -8.93 -3.94 9.29
CA LEU A 57 -9.72 -4.81 8.43
C LEU A 57 -9.07 -4.87 7.05
N GLU A 58 -9.27 -5.99 6.35
CA GLU A 58 -8.67 -6.24 5.03
C GLU A 58 -9.73 -6.76 4.05
N CYS A 59 -9.53 -6.47 2.77
CA CYS A 59 -10.26 -7.08 1.66
C CYS A 59 -9.32 -7.23 0.45
N ILE A 60 -9.67 -8.11 -0.48
CA ILE A 60 -8.92 -8.27 -1.72
C ILE A 60 -9.88 -8.40 -2.90
N TYR A 61 -9.57 -7.67 -3.98
CA TYR A 61 -10.26 -7.73 -5.26
C TYR A 61 -9.21 -7.89 -6.36
N GLY A 62 -9.58 -8.54 -7.47
CA GLY A 62 -8.58 -8.76 -8.51
C GLY A 62 -9.04 -9.69 -9.62
N ASP A 63 -8.07 -10.05 -10.45
CA ASP A 63 -8.26 -11.01 -11.52
C ASP A 63 -8.45 -12.42 -10.95
N TYR A 64 -9.22 -13.23 -11.66
CA TYR A 64 -9.42 -14.63 -11.31
C TYR A 64 -8.09 -15.39 -11.23
N GLY A 65 -7.93 -16.23 -10.21
CA GLY A 65 -6.73 -17.06 -10.00
C GLY A 65 -5.51 -16.31 -9.46
N CYS A 66 -5.66 -15.05 -9.06
CA CYS A 66 -4.60 -14.26 -8.40
C CYS A 66 -4.67 -14.39 -6.88
N ASP A 67 -4.66 -15.62 -6.38
CA ASP A 67 -4.70 -15.90 -4.94
C ASP A 67 -3.44 -15.34 -4.24
N TYR A 68 -3.61 -14.80 -3.04
CA TYR A 68 -2.58 -14.09 -2.34
C TYR A 68 -2.34 -14.66 -0.94
N LEU A 69 -1.09 -15.09 -0.70
CA LEU A 69 -0.65 -15.61 0.60
C LEU A 69 0.38 -14.66 1.20
N TYR A 70 0.10 -14.14 2.40
CA TYR A 70 1.08 -13.37 3.15
C TYR A 70 1.25 -13.92 4.59
N SER A 71 2.40 -13.59 5.20
CA SER A 71 2.79 -14.03 6.55
C SER A 71 2.66 -15.55 6.76
N ASN A 72 2.74 -16.35 5.69
CA ASN A 72 2.60 -17.82 5.66
C ASN A 72 1.33 -18.35 6.37
N SER A 73 0.35 -17.50 6.66
CA SER A 73 -0.83 -17.89 7.45
C SER A 73 -2.13 -17.25 6.94
N VAL A 74 -2.07 -16.20 6.17
CA VAL A 74 -3.26 -15.52 5.63
C VAL A 74 -3.36 -15.77 4.13
N PHE A 75 -4.37 -16.54 3.75
CA PHE A 75 -4.71 -16.82 2.37
C PHE A 75 -5.92 -15.99 1.96
N LEU A 76 -5.76 -15.13 0.96
CA LEU A 76 -6.80 -14.28 0.43
C LEU A 76 -7.12 -14.68 -1.01
N LYS A 77 -8.39 -14.97 -1.27
CA LYS A 77 -8.90 -15.21 -2.62
C LYS A 77 -9.56 -13.94 -3.12
N PRO A 78 -9.10 -13.36 -4.25
CA PRO A 78 -9.67 -12.13 -4.76
C PRO A 78 -11.15 -12.28 -5.13
N LEU A 79 -11.94 -11.29 -4.71
CA LEU A 79 -13.27 -11.06 -5.25
C LEU A 79 -13.13 -10.38 -6.63
N THR A 80 -14.14 -10.52 -7.47
CA THR A 80 -14.19 -9.84 -8.77
C THR A 80 -14.08 -8.32 -8.59
N TRP A 81 -13.31 -7.67 -9.45
CA TRP A 81 -13.23 -6.22 -9.50
C TRP A 81 -14.61 -5.56 -9.47
N THR A 82 -14.80 -4.57 -8.62
CA THR A 82 -15.91 -3.64 -8.80
C THR A 82 -15.55 -2.63 -9.90
N ASP A 83 -16.56 -2.05 -10.56
CA ASP A 83 -16.33 -1.06 -11.62
C ASP A 83 -15.44 0.11 -11.14
N ASN A 84 -15.66 0.59 -9.91
CA ASN A 84 -14.89 1.69 -9.34
C ASN A 84 -13.43 1.32 -9.10
N LEU A 85 -13.16 0.12 -8.59
CA LEU A 85 -11.80 -0.36 -8.37
C LEU A 85 -11.08 -0.64 -9.70
N ALA A 86 -11.79 -1.16 -10.71
CA ALA A 86 -11.22 -1.38 -12.04
C ALA A 86 -10.87 -0.05 -12.73
N LYS A 87 -11.76 0.94 -12.71
CA LYS A 87 -11.50 2.29 -13.23
C LYS A 87 -10.31 2.95 -12.53
N LEU A 88 -10.21 2.80 -11.21
CA LEU A 88 -9.07 3.34 -10.44
C LEU A 88 -7.76 2.66 -10.83
N ARG A 89 -7.75 1.32 -10.97
CA ARG A 89 -6.60 0.56 -11.48
C ARG A 89 -6.15 1.07 -12.85
N ASP A 90 -7.09 1.26 -13.76
CA ASP A 90 -6.79 1.69 -15.13
C ASP A 90 -6.24 3.12 -15.17
N ARG A 91 -6.75 4.03 -14.33
CA ARG A 91 -6.22 5.39 -14.15
C ARG A 91 -4.78 5.35 -13.62
N ILE A 92 -4.48 4.51 -12.62
CA ILE A 92 -3.12 4.34 -12.10
C ILE A 92 -2.21 3.75 -13.16
N THR A 93 -2.67 2.74 -13.90
CA THR A 93 -1.92 2.14 -15.00
C THR A 93 -1.59 3.15 -16.10
N ALA A 94 -2.53 3.99 -16.49
CA ALA A 94 -2.32 5.06 -17.48
C ALA A 94 -1.27 6.08 -17.02
N LEU A 95 -1.25 6.42 -15.72
CA LEU A 95 -0.26 7.36 -15.16
C LEU A 95 1.14 6.75 -15.03
N THR A 96 1.22 5.47 -14.61
CA THR A 96 2.49 4.85 -14.17
C THR A 96 3.12 3.92 -15.20
N GLY A 97 2.34 3.42 -16.16
CA GLY A 97 2.73 2.36 -17.08
C GLY A 97 2.76 0.95 -16.46
N TYR A 98 2.60 0.83 -15.14
CA TYR A 98 2.60 -0.48 -14.45
C TYR A 98 1.25 -1.16 -14.57
N LYS A 99 1.27 -2.51 -14.64
CA LYS A 99 0.05 -3.34 -14.69
C LYS A 99 -0.21 -3.95 -13.32
N PHE A 100 -1.46 -3.83 -12.87
CA PHE A 100 -1.91 -4.34 -11.58
C PHE A 100 -3.03 -5.35 -11.78
N ARG A 101 -2.99 -6.46 -11.04
CA ARG A 101 -3.91 -7.58 -11.18
C ARG A 101 -4.72 -7.83 -9.92
N ILE A 102 -4.30 -7.29 -8.78
CA ILE A 102 -5.01 -7.32 -7.51
C ILE A 102 -4.95 -5.95 -6.83
N VAL A 103 -5.92 -5.71 -5.97
CA VAL A 103 -5.90 -4.63 -4.99
C VAL A 103 -6.19 -5.20 -3.61
N ILE A 104 -5.34 -4.89 -2.64
CA ILE A 104 -5.56 -5.20 -1.23
C ILE A 104 -6.02 -3.91 -0.54
N GLY A 105 -7.23 -3.96 0.01
CA GLY A 105 -7.75 -2.89 0.86
C GLY A 105 -7.33 -3.11 2.31
N ASN A 106 -6.92 -2.04 2.98
CA ASN A 106 -6.67 -1.98 4.40
C ASN A 106 -7.51 -0.87 5.00
N GLN A 107 -8.43 -1.19 5.91
CA GLN A 107 -9.23 -0.22 6.63
C GLN A 107 -8.68 -0.06 8.05
N TYR A 108 -8.17 1.13 8.33
CA TYR A 108 -7.72 1.57 9.65
C TYR A 108 -8.86 2.33 10.31
N ARG A 109 -9.53 1.73 11.29
CA ARG A 109 -10.76 2.25 11.92
C ARG A 109 -10.49 3.43 12.84
N SER A 110 -9.26 3.49 13.39
CA SER A 110 -8.82 4.55 14.30
C SER A 110 -7.30 4.67 14.31
N GLY A 111 -6.77 5.53 15.17
CA GLY A 111 -5.33 5.66 15.40
C GLY A 111 -4.65 4.41 15.96
N GLN A 112 -5.39 3.47 16.54
CA GLN A 112 -4.83 2.24 17.11
C GLN A 112 -4.63 1.14 16.06
N ASP A 113 -5.33 1.21 14.93
CA ASP A 113 -5.07 0.33 13.81
C ASP A 113 -3.75 0.74 13.10
N SER A 114 -2.97 -0.26 12.70
CA SER A 114 -1.60 -0.05 12.22
C SER A 114 -1.11 -1.23 11.38
N ILE A 115 0.03 -1.04 10.73
CA ILE A 115 0.87 -2.09 10.19
C ILE A 115 2.32 -1.75 10.51
N GLY A 116 3.04 -2.71 11.09
CA GLY A 116 4.45 -2.53 11.45
C GLY A 116 5.39 -2.54 10.25
N TRP A 117 6.69 -2.42 10.50
CA TRP A 117 7.72 -2.44 9.46
C TRP A 117 7.70 -3.72 8.65
N HIS A 118 7.48 -3.60 7.34
CA HIS A 118 7.43 -4.71 6.39
C HIS A 118 7.85 -4.25 5.00
N ALA A 119 7.99 -5.18 4.09
CA ALA A 119 8.06 -4.98 2.66
C ALA A 119 7.05 -5.92 2.01
N ASP A 120 6.45 -5.48 0.92
CA ASP A 120 5.54 -6.28 0.10
C ASP A 120 6.36 -7.02 -0.97
N ASN A 121 6.88 -8.17 -0.61
CA ASN A 121 7.80 -8.95 -1.46
C ASN A 121 7.37 -10.41 -1.61
N GLU A 122 6.08 -10.67 -1.54
CA GLU A 122 5.51 -12.01 -1.72
C GLU A 122 5.80 -12.53 -3.13
N GLN A 123 6.14 -13.80 -3.21
CA GLN A 123 6.56 -14.47 -4.46
C GLN A 123 5.53 -14.32 -5.59
N SER A 124 4.24 -14.28 -5.25
CA SER A 124 3.15 -14.14 -6.22
C SER A 124 3.16 -12.80 -6.97
N MET A 125 3.87 -11.79 -6.48
CA MET A 125 4.00 -10.48 -7.15
C MET A 125 5.14 -10.42 -8.18
N GLY A 126 5.97 -11.46 -8.26
CA GLY A 126 7.15 -11.48 -9.13
C GLY A 126 8.35 -10.74 -8.54
N ILE A 127 9.35 -10.49 -9.38
CA ILE A 127 10.60 -9.86 -8.99
C ILE A 127 10.46 -8.34 -9.03
N ASN A 128 10.86 -7.65 -7.94
CA ASN A 128 10.86 -6.18 -7.86
C ASN A 128 9.51 -5.54 -8.25
N PRO A 129 8.41 -5.89 -7.59
CA PRO A 129 7.10 -5.37 -7.95
C PRO A 129 7.02 -3.84 -7.75
N ALA A 130 6.35 -3.15 -8.67
CA ALA A 130 5.83 -1.81 -8.42
C ALA A 130 4.53 -1.92 -7.64
N ILE A 131 4.32 -1.05 -6.66
CA ILE A 131 3.10 -1.00 -5.85
C ILE A 131 2.54 0.42 -5.86
N ALA A 132 1.25 0.55 -6.13
CA ALA A 132 0.54 1.82 -6.09
C ALA A 132 -0.43 1.85 -4.93
N SER A 133 -0.31 2.86 -4.07
CA SER A 133 -1.04 3.00 -2.80
C SER A 133 -1.91 4.25 -2.81
N VAL A 134 -3.23 4.08 -2.93
CA VAL A 134 -4.22 5.17 -2.84
C VAL A 134 -4.73 5.29 -1.42
N SER A 135 -4.80 6.52 -0.90
CA SER A 135 -5.29 6.83 0.44
C SER A 135 -6.62 7.55 0.40
N LEU A 136 -7.58 7.08 1.17
CA LEU A 136 -8.93 7.66 1.28
C LEU A 136 -9.31 7.85 2.75
N GLY A 137 -9.99 8.94 3.08
CA GLY A 137 -10.42 9.27 4.44
C GLY A 137 -9.35 9.99 5.24
N SER A 138 -9.17 9.64 6.52
CA SER A 138 -8.24 10.33 7.41
C SER A 138 -6.79 10.27 6.95
N CYS A 139 -6.10 11.40 7.02
CA CYS A 139 -4.65 11.47 6.80
C CYS A 139 -3.92 10.68 7.89
N ARG A 140 -3.01 9.80 7.50
CA ARG A 140 -2.16 9.02 8.42
C ARG A 140 -0.70 9.14 8.02
N LYS A 141 0.15 9.13 9.03
CA LYS A 141 1.59 9.01 8.83
C LYS A 141 1.91 7.68 8.16
N PHE A 142 2.71 7.71 7.11
CA PHE A 142 3.38 6.59 6.48
C PHE A 142 4.87 6.81 6.62
N GLN A 143 5.59 5.80 7.00
CA GLN A 143 7.04 5.85 7.16
C GLN A 143 7.70 4.86 6.23
N ILE A 144 8.77 5.29 5.58
CA ILE A 144 9.62 4.42 4.76
C ILE A 144 11.07 4.63 5.15
N LYS A 145 11.86 3.55 5.17
CA LYS A 145 13.30 3.62 5.44
C LYS A 145 14.08 2.60 4.63
N PRO A 146 15.31 2.87 4.26
CA PRO A 146 16.25 1.82 3.88
C PRO A 146 16.35 0.77 4.99
N ARG A 147 16.64 -0.48 4.66
CA ARG A 147 16.74 -1.57 5.66
C ARG A 147 17.70 -1.19 6.82
N ASN A 148 18.77 -0.47 6.52
CA ASN A 148 19.79 0.00 7.48
C ASN A 148 19.88 1.53 7.49
N GLY A 149 18.73 2.24 7.63
CA GLY A 149 18.74 3.70 7.55
C GLY A 149 17.64 4.36 8.36
N LYS A 150 17.65 5.70 8.32
CA LYS A 150 16.65 6.54 8.98
C LYS A 150 15.33 6.54 8.20
N ALA A 151 14.23 6.65 8.91
CA ALA A 151 12.91 6.75 8.33
C ALA A 151 12.63 8.15 7.77
N THR A 152 11.95 8.19 6.62
CA THR A 152 11.34 9.38 6.06
C THR A 152 9.82 9.27 6.26
N ASP A 153 9.22 10.37 6.70
CA ASP A 153 7.78 10.46 6.99
C ASP A 153 7.02 11.06 5.80
N PHE A 154 5.90 10.45 5.47
CA PHE A 154 4.89 10.98 4.54
C PHE A 154 3.55 11.08 5.25
N TRP A 155 2.79 12.12 4.95
CA TRP A 155 1.40 12.25 5.38
C TRP A 155 0.51 11.96 4.19
N LEU A 156 -0.12 10.77 4.21
CA LEU A 156 -0.92 10.29 3.09
C LEU A 156 -2.34 10.85 3.20
N GLU A 157 -2.60 11.88 2.42
CA GLU A 157 -3.84 12.63 2.39
C GLU A 157 -4.95 11.91 1.63
N HIS A 158 -6.18 12.39 1.83
CA HIS A 158 -7.35 11.89 1.12
C HIS A 158 -7.25 12.15 -0.39
N GLY A 159 -7.42 11.10 -1.20
CA GLY A 159 -7.29 11.17 -2.66
C GLY A 159 -5.87 11.11 -3.18
N SER A 160 -4.87 10.98 -2.31
CA SER A 160 -3.46 10.88 -2.72
C SER A 160 -3.07 9.49 -3.23
N LEU A 161 -2.04 9.45 -4.06
CA LEU A 161 -1.39 8.24 -4.57
C LEU A 161 0.10 8.26 -4.22
N LEU A 162 0.59 7.18 -3.64
CA LEU A 162 2.02 6.93 -3.46
C LEU A 162 2.41 5.72 -4.30
N VAL A 163 3.38 5.88 -5.19
CA VAL A 163 3.91 4.79 -6.04
C VAL A 163 5.28 4.39 -5.52
N MET A 164 5.41 3.13 -5.13
CA MET A 164 6.69 2.48 -4.83
C MET A 164 7.18 1.79 -6.09
N HIS A 165 8.29 2.28 -6.64
CA HIS A 165 8.87 1.78 -7.88
C HIS A 165 9.58 0.43 -7.70
N PRO A 166 9.86 -0.31 -8.79
CA PRO A 166 10.67 -1.53 -8.74
C PRO A 166 11.98 -1.34 -7.96
N GLY A 167 12.32 -2.34 -7.13
CA GLY A 167 13.47 -2.26 -6.23
C GLY A 167 13.15 -1.69 -4.84
N CYS A 168 12.04 -0.97 -4.66
CA CYS A 168 11.65 -0.43 -3.35
C CYS A 168 11.47 -1.55 -2.31
N GLN A 169 10.78 -2.63 -2.67
CA GLN A 169 10.46 -3.71 -1.74
C GLN A 169 11.70 -4.54 -1.32
N SER A 170 12.73 -4.57 -2.13
CA SER A 170 14.00 -5.24 -1.79
C SER A 170 14.90 -4.41 -0.90
N THR A 171 14.87 -3.08 -1.04
CA THR A 171 15.81 -2.14 -0.40
C THR A 171 15.23 -1.41 0.82
N HIS A 172 13.91 -1.27 0.91
CA HIS A 172 13.23 -0.48 1.92
C HIS A 172 12.20 -1.29 2.71
N LEU A 173 11.89 -0.79 3.90
CA LEU A 173 10.76 -1.19 4.73
C LEU A 173 9.83 0.00 4.91
N HIS A 174 8.54 -0.28 5.09
CA HIS A 174 7.55 0.76 5.34
C HIS A 174 6.54 0.34 6.40
N GLN A 175 5.85 1.33 6.98
CA GLN A 175 4.84 1.10 8.02
C GLN A 175 3.79 2.22 8.06
N VAL A 176 2.65 1.92 8.66
CA VAL A 176 1.68 2.89 9.18
C VAL A 176 1.65 2.75 10.70
N PRO A 177 2.33 3.64 11.46
CA PRO A 177 2.43 3.51 12.91
C PRO A 177 1.10 3.83 13.60
N LYS A 178 0.94 3.35 14.84
CA LYS A 178 -0.14 3.80 15.72
C LYS A 178 -0.01 5.29 16.01
N THR A 179 -1.13 5.92 16.33
CA THR A 179 -1.17 7.31 16.81
C THR A 179 -2.20 7.46 17.91
N ASN A 180 -1.89 8.30 18.89
CA ASN A 180 -2.83 8.70 19.95
C ASN A 180 -3.70 9.88 19.54
N LYS A 181 -3.46 10.48 18.36
CA LYS A 181 -4.33 11.52 17.81
C LYS A 181 -5.70 10.91 17.50
N VAL A 182 -6.75 11.66 17.75
CA VAL A 182 -8.09 11.30 17.30
C VAL A 182 -8.13 11.40 15.79
N VAL A 183 -8.35 10.28 15.13
CA VAL A 183 -8.47 10.18 13.67
C VAL A 183 -9.68 9.32 13.32
N SER A 184 -10.36 9.67 12.25
CA SER A 184 -11.44 8.86 11.70
C SER A 184 -10.89 7.74 10.82
N THR A 185 -11.78 6.98 10.20
CA THR A 185 -11.41 5.85 9.34
C THR A 185 -10.55 6.31 8.15
N ARG A 186 -9.48 5.56 7.90
CA ARG A 186 -8.68 5.62 6.69
C ARG A 186 -8.79 4.31 5.93
N ILE A 187 -9.00 4.38 4.64
CA ILE A 187 -8.91 3.24 3.73
C ILE A 187 -7.67 3.43 2.86
N ASN A 188 -6.90 2.38 2.73
CA ASN A 188 -5.75 2.31 1.84
C ASN A 188 -5.97 1.19 0.83
N LEU A 189 -5.81 1.49 -0.44
CA LEU A 189 -5.92 0.56 -1.56
C LEU A 189 -4.53 0.36 -2.16
N THR A 190 -3.93 -0.81 -1.97
CA THR A 190 -2.61 -1.15 -2.55
C THR A 190 -2.79 -2.03 -3.78
N PHE A 191 -2.57 -1.44 -4.95
CA PHE A 191 -2.59 -2.12 -6.24
C PHE A 191 -1.26 -2.81 -6.47
N ARG A 192 -1.31 -4.09 -6.84
CA ARG A 192 -0.14 -4.96 -6.94
C ARG A 192 -0.16 -5.77 -8.24
N PRO A 193 1.02 -6.04 -8.85
CA PRO A 193 1.13 -7.04 -9.89
C PRO A 193 0.87 -8.44 -9.32
N HIS A 194 0.60 -9.41 -10.17
CA HIS A 194 0.52 -10.82 -9.79
C HIS A 194 0.93 -11.72 -10.95
N THR A 195 1.70 -12.76 -10.68
CA THR A 195 2.25 -13.67 -11.72
C THR A 195 1.33 -14.85 -12.02
N GLY A 196 0.34 -15.15 -11.16
CA GLY A 196 -0.64 -16.22 -11.32
C GLY A 196 -1.87 -15.83 -12.14
N GLY A 197 -2.73 -16.79 -12.42
CA GLY A 197 -4.06 -16.54 -12.97
C GLY A 197 -4.14 -16.23 -14.46
N SER A 198 -3.27 -16.82 -15.27
CA SER A 198 -3.44 -16.84 -16.73
C SER A 198 -3.27 -18.27 -17.21
N ARG A 199 -4.37 -18.95 -17.36
CA ARG A 199 -4.57 -20.05 -18.32
C ARG A 199 -5.92 -19.89 -18.98
#